data_3334027f2a4efce78de3345924198f8e
#
_entry.id   3334027f2a4efce78de3345924198f8e
#
_cell.length_a   1.000
_cell.length_b   1.000
_cell.length_c   1.000
_cell.angle_alpha   90.00
_cell.angle_beta   90.00
_cell.angle_gamma   90.00
#
_symmetry.space_group_name_H-M   'P 1'
#
loop_
_entity.id
_entity.type
_entity.pdbx_description
1 polymer ?
#
loop_
_entity_poly.entity_id
_entity_poly.type
_entity_poly.pdbx_seq_one_letter_code
_entity_poly.pdbx_strand_id
1 'polypeptide(L)'
;LSAIKIIFLLGFLIFIHELGHFTVAKLCKVKVNEFAIGFGPAIWKKQGKQTKYALRLIPLGGFVSMEGEEERSEESGSFSKASIPKRIAIVAAGAIVNIIFAIIVYFLLIANSGTYITNEIVSTTEGYPAQQIGLQSGDKIIEANNKKIDNLYDLNKAIQENTESINLKIDREGTILEYNIVPKQIAEQQGERWYLGVNLKRAEDTIGNRCLNAAMSTKEFVFSIVD
;
A
#
# COMPACT_ATOMS: atom_id res chain seq x y z
N LEU A 1 -0.96 5.98 -27.21
CA LEU A 1 -1.45 6.62 -25.96
C LEU A 1 -0.84 5.97 -24.70
N SER A 2 -0.67 4.65 -24.66
CA SER A 2 -0.12 3.92 -23.51
C SER A 2 1.35 4.23 -23.27
N ALA A 3 2.18 4.32 -24.30
CA ALA A 3 3.61 4.63 -24.17
C ALA A 3 3.85 6.03 -23.56
N ILE A 4 3.09 7.03 -23.99
CA ILE A 4 3.21 8.41 -23.45
C ILE A 4 2.83 8.44 -21.97
N LYS A 5 1.78 7.71 -21.58
CA LYS A 5 1.37 7.59 -20.17
C LYS A 5 2.46 6.93 -19.30
N ILE A 6 3.08 5.88 -19.82
CA ILE A 6 4.18 5.17 -19.13
C ILE A 6 5.38 6.11 -18.96
N ILE A 7 5.80 6.81 -20.03
CA ILE A 7 6.90 7.77 -19.97
C ILE A 7 6.63 8.87 -18.95
N PHE A 8 5.42 9.43 -18.95
CA PHE A 8 5.02 10.45 -17.97
C PHE A 8 5.05 9.91 -16.53
N LEU A 9 4.50 8.72 -16.32
CA LEU A 9 4.49 8.09 -14.99
C LEU A 9 5.91 7.82 -14.47
N LEU A 10 6.77 7.26 -15.32
CA LEU A 10 8.16 7.00 -14.95
C LEU A 10 8.90 8.31 -14.63
N GLY A 11 8.75 9.33 -15.49
CA GLY A 11 9.35 10.65 -15.25
C GLY A 11 8.86 11.29 -13.93
N PHE A 12 7.58 11.11 -13.61
CA PHE A 12 7.02 11.61 -12.36
C PHE A 12 7.55 10.84 -11.13
N LEU A 13 7.68 9.51 -11.21
CA LEU A 13 8.27 8.72 -10.13
C LEU A 13 9.74 9.07 -9.89
N ILE A 14 10.51 9.30 -10.96
CA ILE A 14 11.90 9.76 -10.85
C ILE A 14 11.95 11.16 -10.22
N PHE A 15 11.07 12.06 -10.64
CA PHE A 15 10.98 13.39 -10.01
C PHE A 15 10.73 13.29 -8.49
N ILE A 16 9.80 12.46 -8.04
CA ILE A 16 9.51 12.21 -6.62
C ILE A 16 10.76 11.65 -5.90
N HIS A 17 11.45 10.73 -6.53
CA HIS A 17 12.70 10.15 -6.03
C HIS A 17 13.78 11.23 -5.80
N GLU A 18 14.06 12.03 -6.82
CA GLU A 18 15.04 13.12 -6.76
C GLU A 18 14.64 14.20 -5.73
N LEU A 19 13.34 14.46 -5.62
CA LEU A 19 12.81 15.38 -4.61
C LEU A 19 13.06 14.87 -3.18
N GLY A 20 13.05 13.55 -2.99
CA GLY A 20 13.45 12.91 -1.73
C GLY A 20 14.89 13.22 -1.36
N HIS A 21 15.84 12.97 -2.24
CA HIS A 21 17.27 13.29 -2.05
C HIS A 21 17.46 14.78 -1.77
N PHE A 22 16.89 15.62 -2.61
CA PHE A 22 16.95 17.09 -2.46
C PHE A 22 16.47 17.56 -1.10
N THR A 23 15.29 17.08 -0.67
CA THR A 23 14.67 17.51 0.59
C THR A 23 15.53 17.13 1.79
N VAL A 24 15.98 15.87 1.84
CA VAL A 24 16.78 15.39 2.96
C VAL A 24 18.18 16.00 2.96
N ALA A 25 18.79 16.24 1.79
CA ALA A 25 20.05 16.96 1.69
C ALA A 25 19.94 18.38 2.29
N LYS A 26 18.87 19.11 1.96
CA LYS A 26 18.60 20.42 2.53
C LYS A 26 18.36 20.39 4.04
N LEU A 27 17.59 19.41 4.55
CA LEU A 27 17.37 19.21 5.99
C LEU A 27 18.68 18.87 6.73
N CYS A 28 19.56 18.10 6.11
CA CYS A 28 20.90 17.79 6.62
C CYS A 28 21.91 18.94 6.51
N LYS A 29 21.51 20.07 5.90
CA LYS A 29 22.35 21.22 5.61
C LYS A 29 23.51 20.91 4.65
N VAL A 30 23.29 19.94 3.74
CA VAL A 30 24.21 19.64 2.65
C VAL A 30 23.91 20.61 1.50
N LYS A 31 24.97 21.16 0.91
CA LYS A 31 24.87 22.12 -0.21
C LYS A 31 24.48 21.36 -1.48
N VAL A 32 23.31 21.72 -2.03
CA VAL A 32 22.84 21.20 -3.31
C VAL A 32 23.16 22.22 -4.39
N ASN A 33 24.01 21.84 -5.33
CA ASN A 33 24.46 22.70 -6.42
C ASN A 33 23.41 22.81 -7.53
N GLU A 34 22.85 21.67 -7.96
CA GLU A 34 21.81 21.65 -8.99
C GLU A 34 20.72 20.64 -8.65
N PHE A 35 19.48 21.01 -8.91
CA PHE A 35 18.32 20.13 -8.94
C PHE A 35 17.72 20.21 -10.34
N ALA A 36 17.79 19.14 -11.10
CA ALA A 36 17.33 19.10 -12.48
C ALA A 36 16.31 18.00 -12.71
N ILE A 37 15.28 18.34 -13.49
CA ILE A 37 14.28 17.40 -14.00
C ILE A 37 14.56 17.17 -15.48
N GLY A 38 14.71 15.88 -15.88
CA GLY A 38 15.04 15.48 -17.24
C GLY A 38 16.52 15.50 -17.54
N PHE A 39 16.85 15.11 -18.77
CA PHE A 39 18.19 15.09 -19.33
C PHE A 39 18.32 15.98 -20.58
N GLY A 40 19.57 16.20 -21.02
CA GLY A 40 19.89 17.00 -22.21
C GLY A 40 19.95 18.51 -21.93
N PRO A 41 19.81 19.35 -22.96
CA PRO A 41 19.88 20.81 -22.81
C PRO A 41 18.75 21.35 -21.94
N ALA A 42 19.07 22.34 -21.09
CA ALA A 42 18.07 22.99 -20.24
C ALA A 42 17.17 23.89 -21.09
N ILE A 43 15.86 23.64 -21.04
CA ILE A 43 14.82 24.50 -21.66
C ILE A 43 14.42 25.64 -20.71
N TRP A 44 14.58 25.44 -19.40
CA TRP A 44 14.40 26.44 -18.38
C TRP A 44 15.42 26.25 -17.27
N LYS A 45 15.96 27.35 -16.76
CA LYS A 45 16.88 27.37 -15.62
C LYS A 45 16.66 28.61 -14.77
N LYS A 46 16.77 28.43 -13.46
CA LYS A 46 16.69 29.50 -12.47
C LYS A 46 17.77 29.33 -11.41
N GLN A 47 18.59 30.34 -11.21
CA GLN A 47 19.56 30.35 -10.12
C GLN A 47 18.86 30.80 -8.84
N GLY A 48 18.82 29.93 -7.85
CA GLY A 48 18.45 30.29 -6.47
C GLY A 48 19.66 30.77 -5.67
N LYS A 49 19.48 30.99 -4.38
CA LYS A 49 20.59 31.48 -3.50
C LYS A 49 21.76 30.48 -3.42
N GLN A 50 21.48 29.19 -3.41
CA GLN A 50 22.51 28.13 -3.28
C GLN A 50 22.33 27.03 -4.33
N THR A 51 21.15 26.89 -4.89
CA THR A 51 20.82 25.76 -5.78
C THR A 51 20.37 26.31 -7.12
N LYS A 52 20.88 25.75 -8.19
CA LYS A 52 20.41 25.96 -9.54
C LYS A 52 19.28 24.95 -9.83
N TYR A 53 18.15 25.45 -10.28
CA TYR A 53 17.00 24.64 -10.71
C TYR A 53 16.96 24.60 -12.23
N ALA A 54 16.77 23.42 -12.81
CA ALA A 54 16.70 23.26 -14.25
C ALA A 54 15.58 22.30 -14.66
N LEU A 55 14.90 22.63 -15.78
CA LEU A 55 14.05 21.71 -16.52
C LEU A 55 14.73 21.46 -17.85
N ARG A 56 14.88 20.17 -18.21
CA ARG A 56 15.64 19.73 -19.40
C ARG A 56 14.70 19.13 -20.42
N LEU A 57 15.17 19.08 -21.68
CA LEU A 57 14.35 18.74 -22.85
C LEU A 57 13.76 17.32 -22.80
N ILE A 58 14.51 16.35 -22.32
CA ILE A 58 14.10 14.95 -22.29
C ILE A 58 13.49 14.66 -20.91
N PRO A 59 12.15 14.46 -20.78
CA PRO A 59 11.48 14.32 -19.51
C PRO A 59 11.64 12.92 -18.89
N LEU A 60 12.76 12.28 -19.12
CA LEU A 60 13.12 10.98 -18.59
C LEU A 60 14.27 11.19 -17.61
N GLY A 61 13.97 11.02 -16.30
CA GLY A 61 14.97 11.13 -15.27
C GLY A 61 15.06 12.51 -14.62
N GLY A 62 16.11 12.69 -13.85
CA GLY A 62 16.48 13.89 -13.14
C GLY A 62 17.77 13.64 -12.38
N PHE A 63 18.28 14.64 -11.70
CA PHE A 63 19.39 14.46 -10.78
C PHE A 63 19.45 15.58 -9.74
N VAL A 64 20.04 15.25 -8.62
CA VAL A 64 20.43 16.17 -7.55
C VAL A 64 21.94 16.14 -7.44
N SER A 65 22.60 17.23 -7.80
CA SER A 65 24.06 17.34 -7.62
C SER A 65 24.38 18.00 -6.28
N MET A 66 25.10 17.31 -5.44
CA MET A 66 25.52 17.80 -4.12
C MET A 66 27.00 18.11 -4.10
N GLU A 67 27.38 19.12 -3.33
CA GLU A 67 28.78 19.48 -3.15
C GLU A 67 29.54 18.32 -2.47
N GLY A 68 30.62 17.87 -3.09
CA GLY A 68 31.46 16.80 -2.53
C GLY A 68 30.86 15.40 -2.62
N GLU A 69 29.95 15.14 -3.55
CA GLU A 69 29.35 13.83 -3.81
C GLU A 69 30.25 12.99 -4.72
N GLU A 70 30.65 13.52 -5.88
CA GLU A 70 31.52 12.83 -6.84
C GLU A 70 33.00 12.94 -6.47
N GLU A 71 33.45 14.13 -6.08
CA GLU A 71 34.80 14.41 -5.65
C GLU A 71 34.81 14.97 -4.22
N ARG A 72 35.79 14.60 -3.43
CA ARG A 72 35.95 15.14 -2.06
C ARG A 72 36.07 16.67 -2.10
N SER A 73 35.21 17.32 -1.36
CA SER A 73 35.20 18.78 -1.19
C SER A 73 35.47 19.16 0.28
N GLU A 74 36.34 20.09 0.48
CA GLU A 74 36.66 20.66 1.81
C GLU A 74 35.68 21.79 2.21
N GLU A 75 34.71 22.14 1.36
CA GLU A 75 33.73 23.17 1.67
C GLU A 75 32.83 22.80 2.85
N SER A 76 32.43 23.80 3.60
CA SER A 76 31.42 23.63 4.65
C SER A 76 30.07 23.29 4.05
N GLY A 77 29.41 22.24 4.58
CA GLY A 77 28.16 21.74 4.03
C GLY A 77 28.33 20.75 2.86
N SER A 78 29.56 20.29 2.59
CA SER A 78 29.83 19.23 1.62
C SER A 78 29.23 17.90 2.09
N PHE A 79 28.74 17.08 1.14
CA PHE A 79 28.27 15.72 1.38
C PHE A 79 29.40 14.83 1.94
N SER A 80 30.63 15.00 1.46
CA SER A 80 31.79 14.26 1.93
C SER A 80 32.15 14.53 3.41
N LYS A 81 31.81 15.73 3.93
CA LYS A 81 31.97 16.10 5.35
C LYS A 81 30.75 15.79 6.21
N ALA A 82 29.63 15.43 5.61
CA ALA A 82 28.45 15.05 6.38
C ALA A 82 28.69 13.76 7.15
N SER A 83 28.13 13.66 8.36
CA SER A 83 28.22 12.43 9.16
C SER A 83 27.62 11.23 8.43
N ILE A 84 28.13 10.04 8.73
CA ILE A 84 27.66 8.79 8.07
C ILE A 84 26.13 8.65 8.13
N PRO A 85 25.43 8.86 9.26
CA PRO A 85 23.97 8.76 9.30
C PRO A 85 23.26 9.74 8.35
N LYS A 86 23.79 10.97 8.21
CA LYS A 86 23.23 11.95 7.27
C LYS A 86 23.40 11.50 5.81
N ARG A 87 24.56 10.96 5.44
CA ARG A 87 24.81 10.42 4.10
C ARG A 87 23.88 9.26 3.79
N ILE A 88 23.72 8.32 4.73
CA ILE A 88 22.77 7.20 4.59
C ILE A 88 21.34 7.72 4.42
N ALA A 89 20.92 8.67 5.25
CA ALA A 89 19.57 9.26 5.16
C ALA A 89 19.32 9.93 3.80
N ILE A 90 20.30 10.68 3.28
CA ILE A 90 20.20 11.33 1.97
C ILE A 90 20.10 10.27 0.86
N VAL A 91 20.96 9.26 0.85
CA VAL A 91 20.96 8.22 -0.18
C VAL A 91 19.68 7.38 -0.14
N ALA A 92 19.19 7.05 1.04
CA ALA A 92 17.94 6.28 1.19
C ALA A 92 16.67 7.09 0.89
N ALA A 93 16.74 8.43 0.96
CA ALA A 93 15.58 9.30 0.89
C ALA A 93 14.76 9.14 -0.38
N GLY A 94 15.39 8.97 -1.53
CA GLY A 94 14.71 8.79 -2.81
C GLY A 94 13.79 7.57 -2.79
N ALA A 95 14.33 6.41 -2.38
CA ALA A 95 13.56 5.18 -2.29
C ALA A 95 12.45 5.26 -1.23
N ILE A 96 12.74 5.83 -0.06
CA ILE A 96 11.78 5.98 1.04
C ILE A 96 10.59 6.85 0.59
N VAL A 97 10.86 7.97 -0.08
CA VAL A 97 9.79 8.87 -0.55
C VAL A 97 8.94 8.20 -1.63
N ASN A 98 9.53 7.39 -2.52
CA ASN A 98 8.75 6.61 -3.48
C ASN A 98 7.84 5.59 -2.81
N ILE A 99 8.31 4.90 -1.76
CA ILE A 99 7.50 3.95 -0.98
C ILE A 99 6.34 4.69 -0.29
N ILE A 100 6.61 5.81 0.37
CA ILE A 100 5.57 6.63 1.01
C ILE A 100 4.54 7.09 -0.02
N PHE A 101 5.01 7.57 -1.18
CA PHE A 101 4.13 7.98 -2.28
C PHE A 101 3.24 6.83 -2.78
N ALA A 102 3.81 5.63 -2.98
CA ALA A 102 3.06 4.45 -3.39
C ALA A 102 1.97 4.08 -2.37
N ILE A 103 2.29 4.13 -1.07
CA ILE A 103 1.33 3.89 0.02
C ILE A 103 0.18 4.92 -0.02
N ILE A 104 0.49 6.19 -0.21
CA ILE A 104 -0.52 7.26 -0.30
C ILE A 104 -1.43 7.05 -1.51
N VAL A 105 -0.86 6.76 -2.68
CA VAL A 105 -1.64 6.51 -3.90
C VAL A 105 -2.52 5.28 -3.73
N TYR A 106 -1.99 4.20 -3.18
CA TYR A 106 -2.76 2.98 -2.92
C TYR A 106 -3.93 3.26 -1.98
N PHE A 107 -3.69 3.96 -0.87
CA PHE A 107 -4.73 4.38 0.07
C PHE A 107 -5.85 5.17 -0.62
N LEU A 108 -5.48 6.17 -1.44
CA LEU A 108 -6.44 7.01 -2.16
C LEU A 108 -7.26 6.21 -3.19
N LEU A 109 -6.63 5.25 -3.89
CA LEU A 109 -7.31 4.37 -4.83
C LEU A 109 -8.33 3.49 -4.11
N ILE A 110 -7.96 2.86 -2.99
CA ILE A 110 -8.86 2.01 -2.21
C ILE A 110 -9.99 2.83 -1.57
N ALA A 111 -9.71 4.01 -1.01
CA ALA A 111 -10.73 4.89 -0.47
C ALA A 111 -11.78 5.29 -1.52
N ASN A 112 -11.37 5.34 -2.79
CA ASN A 112 -12.26 5.65 -3.91
C ASN A 112 -12.96 4.41 -4.51
N SER A 113 -12.55 3.19 -4.16
CA SER A 113 -13.12 1.93 -4.66
C SER A 113 -14.38 1.47 -3.91
N GLY A 114 -14.72 2.08 -2.79
CA GLY A 114 -15.89 1.79 -1.96
C GLY A 114 -15.57 1.30 -0.55
N THR A 115 -16.56 0.67 0.07
CA THR A 115 -16.48 0.21 1.45
C THR A 115 -16.10 -1.27 1.55
N TYR A 116 -15.68 -1.69 2.73
CA TYR A 116 -15.34 -3.08 3.00
C TYR A 116 -16.58 -3.97 3.17
N ILE A 117 -16.38 -5.29 3.07
CA ILE A 117 -17.38 -6.31 3.37
C ILE A 117 -17.18 -6.72 4.83
N THR A 118 -18.23 -6.61 5.62
CA THR A 118 -18.24 -6.89 7.07
C THR A 118 -18.19 -8.40 7.34
N ASN A 119 -18.28 -8.78 8.59
CA ASN A 119 -18.42 -10.17 9.05
C ASN A 119 -19.89 -10.59 9.30
N GLU A 120 -20.88 -9.75 8.97
CA GLU A 120 -22.31 -10.03 9.13
C GLU A 120 -22.85 -10.79 7.91
N ILE A 121 -23.54 -11.92 8.14
CA ILE A 121 -24.13 -12.76 7.10
C ILE A 121 -25.44 -12.13 6.62
N VAL A 122 -25.58 -11.96 5.31
CA VAL A 122 -26.83 -11.57 4.66
C VAL A 122 -27.62 -12.79 4.21
N SER A 123 -26.92 -13.79 3.67
CA SER A 123 -27.54 -15.04 3.20
C SER A 123 -26.50 -16.15 3.12
N THR A 124 -26.97 -17.40 3.07
CA THR A 124 -26.15 -18.56 2.78
C THR A 124 -26.44 -19.06 1.36
N THR A 125 -25.46 -19.69 0.74
CA THR A 125 -25.61 -20.29 -0.60
C THR A 125 -26.10 -21.73 -0.46
N GLU A 126 -27.10 -22.10 -1.26
CA GLU A 126 -27.66 -23.45 -1.27
C GLU A 126 -26.63 -24.51 -1.64
N GLY A 127 -26.63 -25.65 -0.90
CA GLY A 127 -25.70 -26.75 -1.11
C GLY A 127 -24.29 -26.49 -0.60
N TYR A 128 -24.07 -25.41 0.16
CA TYR A 128 -22.79 -25.10 0.81
C TYR A 128 -22.82 -25.41 2.32
N PRO A 129 -21.62 -25.62 2.92
CA PRO A 129 -21.51 -26.00 4.33
C PRO A 129 -22.22 -25.04 5.30
N ALA A 130 -22.18 -23.73 5.06
CA ALA A 130 -22.80 -22.73 5.90
C ALA A 130 -24.34 -22.91 6.04
N GLN A 131 -25.01 -23.31 4.96
CA GLN A 131 -26.44 -23.61 4.98
C GLN A 131 -26.71 -24.88 5.79
N GLN A 132 -25.86 -25.93 5.62
CA GLN A 132 -26.06 -27.22 6.27
C GLN A 132 -25.98 -27.14 7.80
N ILE A 133 -25.12 -26.25 8.34
CA ILE A 133 -25.00 -26.03 9.79
C ILE A 133 -26.00 -24.99 10.32
N GLY A 134 -26.88 -24.44 9.48
CA GLY A 134 -27.96 -23.55 9.88
C GLY A 134 -27.51 -22.13 10.21
N LEU A 135 -26.48 -21.60 9.52
CA LEU A 135 -26.17 -20.15 9.58
C LEU A 135 -27.29 -19.36 8.94
N GLN A 136 -27.60 -18.19 9.52
CA GLN A 136 -28.75 -17.37 9.16
C GLN A 136 -28.32 -15.94 8.85
N SER A 137 -29.22 -15.20 8.19
CA SER A 137 -29.08 -13.76 8.02
C SER A 137 -29.06 -13.05 9.37
N GLY A 138 -28.15 -12.11 9.56
CA GLY A 138 -27.93 -11.40 10.82
C GLY A 138 -26.86 -12.00 11.72
N ASP A 139 -26.45 -13.24 11.48
CA ASP A 139 -25.31 -13.84 12.20
C ASP A 139 -24.03 -13.06 11.93
N LYS A 140 -23.20 -12.85 12.97
CA LYS A 140 -21.88 -12.25 12.81
C LYS A 140 -20.79 -13.28 13.12
N ILE A 141 -19.92 -13.51 12.16
CA ILE A 141 -18.76 -14.38 12.35
C ILE A 141 -17.70 -13.61 13.14
N ILE A 142 -17.55 -13.91 14.43
CA ILE A 142 -16.64 -13.16 15.32
C ILE A 142 -15.25 -13.78 15.42
N GLU A 143 -15.15 -15.11 15.31
CA GLU A 143 -13.87 -15.84 15.34
C GLU A 143 -13.90 -17.04 14.39
N ALA A 144 -12.73 -17.37 13.85
CA ALA A 144 -12.45 -18.62 13.14
C ALA A 144 -11.12 -19.19 13.66
N ASN A 145 -11.15 -20.40 14.23
CA ASN A 145 -9.99 -21.07 14.86
C ASN A 145 -9.24 -20.15 15.84
N ASN A 146 -9.97 -19.47 16.73
CA ASN A 146 -9.48 -18.49 17.73
C ASN A 146 -8.83 -17.23 17.14
N LYS A 147 -8.94 -17.00 15.82
CA LYS A 147 -8.56 -15.74 15.19
C LYS A 147 -9.79 -14.86 15.00
N LYS A 148 -9.69 -13.59 15.40
CA LYS A 148 -10.77 -12.62 15.24
C LYS A 148 -11.07 -12.38 13.76
N ILE A 149 -12.37 -12.28 13.43
CA ILE A 149 -12.88 -12.00 12.10
C ILE A 149 -13.64 -10.67 12.12
N ASP A 150 -13.08 -9.67 11.50
CA ASP A 150 -13.70 -8.34 11.40
C ASP A 150 -14.28 -8.06 9.99
N ASN A 151 -13.82 -8.81 8.97
CA ASN A 151 -14.21 -8.58 7.57
C ASN A 151 -14.02 -9.85 6.72
N LEU A 152 -14.42 -9.74 5.42
CA LEU A 152 -14.29 -10.83 4.45
C LEU A 152 -12.84 -11.30 4.25
N TYR A 153 -11.85 -10.41 4.33
CA TYR A 153 -10.45 -10.78 4.12
C TYR A 153 -9.99 -11.74 5.22
N ASP A 154 -10.27 -11.40 6.49
CA ASP A 154 -9.93 -12.24 7.64
C ASP A 154 -10.58 -13.62 7.52
N LEU A 155 -11.86 -13.65 7.12
CA LEU A 155 -12.59 -14.91 6.91
C LEU A 155 -11.96 -15.75 5.80
N ASN A 156 -11.67 -15.15 4.64
CA ASN A 156 -11.06 -15.87 3.53
C ASN A 156 -9.69 -16.41 3.90
N LYS A 157 -8.87 -15.64 4.61
CA LYS A 157 -7.57 -16.09 5.10
C LYS A 157 -7.72 -17.30 6.03
N ALA A 158 -8.64 -17.24 6.99
CA ALA A 158 -8.90 -18.34 7.90
C ALA A 158 -9.36 -19.61 7.18
N ILE A 159 -10.18 -19.48 6.12
CA ILE A 159 -10.65 -20.61 5.31
C ILE A 159 -9.51 -21.24 4.52
N GLN A 160 -8.67 -20.45 3.86
CA GLN A 160 -7.56 -20.99 3.04
C GLN A 160 -6.45 -21.63 3.89
N GLU A 161 -6.24 -21.17 5.11
CA GLU A 161 -5.28 -21.74 6.05
C GLU A 161 -5.76 -23.06 6.71
N ASN A 162 -7.09 -23.33 6.71
CA ASN A 162 -7.70 -24.45 7.44
C ASN A 162 -8.73 -25.17 6.57
N THR A 163 -8.26 -26.00 5.67
CA THR A 163 -9.10 -26.65 4.65
C THR A 163 -9.83 -27.91 5.14
N GLU A 164 -9.39 -28.52 6.24
CA GLU A 164 -9.99 -29.74 6.78
C GLU A 164 -11.19 -29.44 7.69
N SER A 165 -11.06 -28.47 8.61
CA SER A 165 -12.11 -28.09 9.55
C SER A 165 -11.83 -26.72 10.15
N ILE A 166 -12.90 -25.91 10.31
CA ILE A 166 -12.84 -24.60 10.92
C ILE A 166 -13.84 -24.54 12.08
N ASN A 167 -13.36 -24.17 13.25
CA ASN A 167 -14.23 -23.81 14.37
C ASN A 167 -14.63 -22.35 14.24
N LEU A 168 -15.92 -22.08 14.01
CA LEU A 168 -16.48 -20.75 13.91
C LEU A 168 -17.22 -20.38 15.20
N LYS A 169 -16.96 -19.19 15.74
CA LYS A 169 -17.82 -18.56 16.74
C LYS A 169 -18.68 -17.51 16.05
N ILE A 170 -19.96 -17.62 16.28
CA ILE A 170 -20.99 -16.79 15.70
C ILE A 170 -21.69 -16.04 16.81
N ASP A 171 -21.88 -14.74 16.65
CA ASP A 171 -22.80 -13.94 17.48
C ASP A 171 -24.15 -13.87 16.78
N ARG A 172 -25.15 -14.49 17.37
CA ARG A 172 -26.55 -14.43 16.96
C ARG A 172 -27.35 -13.70 18.03
N GLU A 173 -27.70 -12.45 17.78
CA GLU A 173 -28.51 -11.62 18.70
C GLU A 173 -27.94 -11.56 20.14
N GLY A 174 -26.61 -11.50 20.27
CA GLY A 174 -25.93 -11.49 21.57
C GLY A 174 -25.64 -12.88 22.17
N THR A 175 -26.06 -13.94 21.49
CA THR A 175 -25.75 -15.32 21.91
C THR A 175 -24.57 -15.86 21.10
N ILE A 176 -23.54 -16.34 21.77
CA ILE A 176 -22.38 -16.93 21.14
C ILE A 176 -22.64 -18.40 20.86
N LEU A 177 -22.59 -18.79 19.58
CA LEU A 177 -22.74 -20.15 19.10
C LEU A 177 -21.41 -20.62 18.48
N GLU A 178 -21.08 -21.89 18.70
CA GLU A 178 -19.89 -22.51 18.11
C GLU A 178 -20.30 -23.59 17.09
N TYR A 179 -19.67 -23.55 15.93
CA TYR A 179 -19.90 -24.51 14.86
C TYR A 179 -18.57 -25.02 14.32
N ASN A 180 -18.51 -26.31 14.09
CA ASN A 180 -17.42 -26.92 13.33
C ASN A 180 -17.86 -27.13 11.89
N ILE A 181 -17.14 -26.56 10.93
CA ILE A 181 -17.51 -26.55 9.53
C ILE A 181 -16.33 -26.98 8.66
N VAL A 182 -16.60 -27.84 7.69
CA VAL A 182 -15.63 -28.26 6.67
C VAL A 182 -15.87 -27.42 5.43
N PRO A 183 -14.90 -26.62 4.99
CA PRO A 183 -15.05 -25.82 3.76
C PRO A 183 -15.21 -26.73 2.53
N LYS A 184 -15.98 -26.24 1.54
CA LYS A 184 -16.18 -26.92 0.26
C LYS A 184 -15.14 -26.43 -0.74
N GLN A 185 -14.41 -27.37 -1.33
CA GLN A 185 -13.46 -27.09 -2.39
C GLN A 185 -14.18 -26.88 -3.72
N ILE A 186 -13.79 -25.85 -4.48
CA ILE A 186 -14.29 -25.56 -5.81
C ILE A 186 -13.10 -25.29 -6.73
N ALA A 187 -13.11 -25.97 -7.89
CA ALA A 187 -12.14 -25.71 -8.95
C ALA A 187 -12.50 -24.41 -9.68
N GLU A 188 -11.58 -23.47 -9.72
CA GLU A 188 -11.67 -22.21 -10.46
C GLU A 188 -10.60 -22.15 -11.56
N GLN A 189 -10.73 -21.20 -12.49
CA GLN A 189 -9.74 -21.02 -13.58
C GLN A 189 -8.31 -20.71 -13.08
N GLN A 190 -8.18 -20.21 -11.86
CA GLN A 190 -6.90 -19.85 -11.23
C GLN A 190 -6.44 -20.82 -10.14
N GLY A 191 -7.07 -21.99 -10.03
CA GLY A 191 -6.75 -23.01 -9.02
C GLY A 191 -7.95 -23.40 -8.17
N GLU A 192 -7.69 -24.21 -7.14
CA GLU A 192 -8.70 -24.68 -6.20
C GLU A 192 -8.87 -23.66 -5.07
N ARG A 193 -10.11 -23.33 -4.74
CA ARG A 193 -10.43 -22.46 -3.60
C ARG A 193 -11.47 -23.11 -2.69
N TRP A 194 -11.40 -22.73 -1.42
CA TRP A 194 -12.27 -23.27 -0.38
C TRP A 194 -13.31 -22.22 0.04
N TYR A 195 -14.56 -22.65 0.22
CA TYR A 195 -15.68 -21.78 0.49
C TYR A 195 -16.59 -22.34 1.58
N LEU A 196 -17.16 -21.45 2.40
CA LEU A 196 -18.23 -21.79 3.35
C LEU A 196 -19.62 -21.60 2.74
N GLY A 197 -19.76 -20.73 1.74
CA GLY A 197 -21.03 -20.39 1.11
C GLY A 197 -21.83 -19.35 1.91
N VAL A 198 -21.16 -18.35 2.44
CA VAL A 198 -21.75 -17.17 3.09
C VAL A 198 -21.66 -15.93 2.20
N ASN A 199 -22.73 -15.17 2.12
CA ASN A 199 -22.76 -13.84 1.54
C ASN A 199 -22.76 -12.83 2.67
N LEU A 200 -21.73 -11.99 2.73
CA LEU A 200 -21.55 -11.02 3.80
C LEU A 200 -22.04 -9.63 3.40
N LYS A 201 -22.46 -8.88 4.41
CA LYS A 201 -22.98 -7.52 4.26
C LYS A 201 -21.86 -6.54 3.93
N ARG A 202 -22.14 -5.66 2.97
CA ARG A 202 -21.25 -4.51 2.73
C ARG A 202 -21.52 -3.42 3.77
N ALA A 203 -20.48 -2.83 4.32
CA ALA A 203 -20.61 -1.68 5.20
C ALA A 203 -21.28 -0.49 4.47
N GLU A 204 -21.98 0.35 5.21
CA GLU A 204 -22.61 1.54 4.65
C GLU A 204 -21.59 2.43 3.92
N ASP A 205 -22.02 3.01 2.79
CA ASP A 205 -21.15 3.86 1.98
C ASP A 205 -21.01 5.26 2.58
N THR A 206 -20.15 5.37 3.58
CA THR A 206 -19.76 6.62 4.24
C THR A 206 -18.28 6.90 4.01
N ILE A 207 -17.89 8.18 4.07
CA ILE A 207 -16.47 8.58 3.98
C ILE A 207 -15.64 7.84 5.05
N GLY A 208 -16.17 7.72 6.28
CA GLY A 208 -15.50 7.00 7.38
C GLY A 208 -15.23 5.55 7.01
N ASN A 209 -16.23 4.81 6.50
CA ASN A 209 -16.08 3.41 6.13
C ASN A 209 -15.17 3.22 4.90
N ARG A 210 -15.17 4.16 3.94
CA ARG A 210 -14.19 4.17 2.84
C ARG A 210 -12.76 4.35 3.33
N CYS A 211 -12.54 5.29 4.24
CA CYS A 211 -11.22 5.51 4.84
C CYS A 211 -10.77 4.31 5.68
N LEU A 212 -11.69 3.68 6.42
CA LEU A 212 -11.40 2.47 7.18
C LEU A 212 -11.01 1.31 6.26
N ASN A 213 -11.76 1.09 5.18
CA ASN A 213 -11.42 0.10 4.14
C ASN A 213 -10.01 0.35 3.58
N ALA A 214 -9.73 1.61 3.21
CA ALA A 214 -8.41 1.99 2.68
C ALA A 214 -7.29 1.74 3.70
N ALA A 215 -7.51 2.07 4.98
CA ALA A 215 -6.53 1.85 6.04
C ALA A 215 -6.25 0.36 6.27
N MET A 216 -7.28 -0.48 6.34
CA MET A 216 -7.14 -1.93 6.49
C MET A 216 -6.40 -2.55 5.30
N SER A 217 -6.83 -2.26 4.07
CA SER A 217 -6.22 -2.79 2.85
C SER A 217 -4.78 -2.30 2.67
N THR A 218 -4.49 -1.04 3.03
CA THR A 218 -3.12 -0.50 2.96
C THR A 218 -2.21 -1.18 3.98
N LYS A 219 -2.70 -1.43 5.19
CA LYS A 219 -1.98 -2.19 6.20
C LYS A 219 -1.61 -3.59 5.67
N GLU A 220 -2.59 -4.34 5.17
CA GLU A 220 -2.37 -5.68 4.60
C GLU A 220 -1.37 -5.65 3.44
N PHE A 221 -1.50 -4.69 2.53
CA PHE A 221 -0.57 -4.51 1.42
C PHE A 221 0.87 -4.28 1.90
N VAL A 222 1.07 -3.40 2.89
CA VAL A 222 2.41 -3.12 3.44
C VAL A 222 3.00 -4.36 4.10
N PHE A 223 2.23 -5.11 4.89
CA PHE A 223 2.71 -6.34 5.52
C PHE A 223 3.04 -7.43 4.50
N SER A 224 2.26 -7.56 3.41
CA SER A 224 2.54 -8.55 2.35
C SER A 224 3.83 -8.30 1.56
N ILE A 225 4.44 -7.11 1.67
CA ILE A 225 5.73 -6.80 1.05
C ILE A 225 6.90 -7.23 1.95
N VAL A 226 6.68 -7.34 3.28
CA VAL A 226 7.72 -7.59 4.28
C VAL A 226 7.83 -9.08 4.63
N ASP A 227 6.75 -9.86 4.44
CA ASP A 227 6.69 -11.32 4.60
C ASP A 227 7.22 -12.04 3.34
#